data_1cad618c7cd44cfd6b0a7125e7bca3be
#
_entry.id   1cad618c7cd44cfd6b0a7125e7bca3be
#
_cell.length_a   1.000
_cell.length_b   1.000
_cell.length_c   1.000
_cell.angle_alpha   90.00
_cell.angle_beta   90.00
_cell.angle_gamma   90.00
#
_symmetry.space_group_name_H-M   'P 1'
#
loop_
_entity.id
_entity.type
_entity.pdbx_description
1 polymer ?
#
loop_
_entity_poly.entity_id
_entity_poly.type
_entity_poly.pdbx_seq_one_letter_code
_entity_poly.pdbx_strand_id
1 'polypeptide(L)'
;MTTRGTKSALRPPTSIETTDAFAADVDAGLTAKPKRLPPKYFYDAAGSALFEQITRLPEYYPTRCELALLHENAAAMASFFPSGCALIEFGSGSSRKARVLLGAAATVEAYVPIDISSDFLQQDAAQLRRDFPHLAVYPVIADFTAAPELPPAVAHMSRVGFFPGSTIGNFEPHEAAGFLRRAGRLLGAGAVLLVGVDLIKAPDSLYRAYNDAAGVTAKFNLNLLARINRELGADFDLAAFEHHAFYNAERRRIEMHLASTKRQKVRVCGVTVEFRAGETIHTENSYKYSIDSFQALAHGSGWSPLAVWSDNMFGVHLLRVTNET
;
A
#
# COMPACT_ATOMS: atom_id res chain seq x y z
N MET A 1 22.06 39.85 21.50
CA MET A 1 20.75 39.69 20.81
C MET A 1 20.75 38.32 20.17
N THR A 2 20.15 37.38 20.83
CA THR A 2 20.07 35.97 20.42
C THR A 2 18.68 35.70 19.83
N THR A 3 18.61 35.58 18.53
CA THR A 3 17.38 35.22 17.81
C THR A 3 17.10 33.73 18.00
N ARG A 4 16.09 33.39 18.78
CA ARG A 4 15.54 32.06 18.88
C ARG A 4 14.78 31.73 17.56
N GLY A 5 15.35 30.86 16.76
CA GLY A 5 14.66 30.25 15.63
C GLY A 5 13.53 29.34 16.15
N THR A 6 12.30 29.68 15.85
CA THR A 6 11.11 28.86 16.09
C THR A 6 11.19 27.60 15.20
N LYS A 7 11.39 26.45 15.84
CA LYS A 7 11.22 25.13 15.20
C LYS A 7 9.73 24.98 14.84
N SER A 8 9.39 25.10 13.56
CA SER A 8 8.10 24.70 13.03
C SER A 8 8.02 23.17 13.15
N ALA A 9 7.32 22.67 14.14
CA ALA A 9 6.92 21.28 14.20
C ALA A 9 5.85 21.07 13.12
N LEU A 10 6.11 20.19 12.17
CA LEU A 10 5.14 19.73 11.19
C LEU A 10 3.90 19.23 11.95
N ARG A 11 2.79 19.91 11.75
CA ARG A 11 1.51 19.55 12.36
C ARG A 11 0.95 18.39 11.55
N PRO A 12 0.63 17.22 12.16
CA PRO A 12 -0.08 16.17 11.44
C PRO A 12 -1.39 16.74 10.90
N PRO A 13 -1.87 16.26 9.72
CA PRO A 13 -3.15 16.71 9.18
C PRO A 13 -4.23 16.53 10.25
N THR A 14 -5.07 17.54 10.41
CA THR A 14 -6.15 17.48 11.39
C THR A 14 -7.18 16.44 10.93
N SER A 15 -7.87 15.80 11.87
CA SER A 15 -8.92 14.82 11.55
C SER A 15 -10.01 15.39 10.63
N ILE A 16 -10.22 16.70 10.61
CA ILE A 16 -11.16 17.42 9.75
C ILE A 16 -10.68 17.42 8.29
N GLU A 17 -9.38 17.73 8.03
CA GLU A 17 -8.82 17.75 6.66
C GLU A 17 -8.86 16.36 6.01
N THR A 18 -8.65 15.29 6.79
CA THR A 18 -8.75 13.91 6.30
C THR A 18 -10.19 13.49 6.00
N THR A 19 -11.17 13.97 6.78
CA THR A 19 -12.59 13.69 6.56
C THR A 19 -13.12 14.41 5.33
N ASP A 20 -12.71 15.66 5.08
CA ASP A 20 -13.11 16.43 3.90
C ASP A 20 -12.56 15.80 2.62
N ALA A 21 -11.30 15.35 2.62
CA ALA A 21 -10.71 14.63 1.48
C ALA A 21 -11.41 13.28 1.22
N PHE A 22 -11.78 12.56 2.28
CA PHE A 22 -12.55 11.31 2.16
C PHE A 22 -13.92 11.56 1.55
N ALA A 23 -14.66 12.56 2.04
CA ALA A 23 -15.96 12.93 1.51
C ALA A 23 -15.89 13.32 0.03
N ALA A 24 -14.90 14.12 -0.36
CA ALA A 24 -14.68 14.55 -1.75
C ALA A 24 -14.37 13.35 -2.68
N ASP A 25 -13.50 12.44 -2.26
CA ASP A 25 -13.15 11.24 -3.03
C ASP A 25 -14.37 10.29 -3.17
N VAL A 26 -15.19 10.15 -2.11
CA VAL A 26 -16.41 9.33 -2.12
C VAL A 26 -17.46 9.95 -3.05
N ASP A 27 -17.71 11.26 -2.98
CA ASP A 27 -18.66 11.95 -3.86
C ASP A 27 -18.23 11.83 -5.33
N ALA A 28 -16.99 12.16 -5.64
CA ALA A 28 -16.44 12.06 -6.99
C ALA A 28 -16.51 10.62 -7.53
N GLY A 29 -16.19 9.63 -6.68
CA GLY A 29 -16.15 8.24 -7.09
C GLY A 29 -17.54 7.62 -7.32
N LEU A 30 -18.52 7.92 -6.45
CA LEU A 30 -19.87 7.36 -6.57
C LEU A 30 -20.74 8.07 -7.61
N THR A 31 -20.41 9.30 -7.98
CA THR A 31 -21.06 10.04 -9.07
C THR A 31 -20.44 9.73 -10.44
N ALA A 32 -19.23 9.17 -10.47
CA ALA A 32 -18.58 8.71 -11.70
C ALA A 32 -19.32 7.56 -12.40
N LYS A 33 -19.02 7.37 -13.68
CA LYS A 33 -19.50 6.23 -14.49
C LYS A 33 -18.33 5.62 -15.24
N PRO A 34 -17.91 4.39 -14.88
CA PRO A 34 -18.40 3.52 -13.80
C PRO A 34 -18.08 4.07 -12.40
N LYS A 35 -18.88 3.65 -11.39
CA LYS A 35 -18.64 4.03 -9.99
C LYS A 35 -17.37 3.37 -9.47
N ARG A 36 -16.60 4.09 -8.65
CA ARG A 36 -15.35 3.61 -8.06
C ARG A 36 -15.07 4.27 -6.72
N LEU A 37 -14.28 3.60 -5.88
CA LEU A 37 -13.79 4.14 -4.62
C LEU A 37 -12.29 3.85 -4.48
N PRO A 38 -11.48 4.79 -3.98
CA PRO A 38 -10.04 4.57 -3.80
C PRO A 38 -9.74 3.49 -2.75
N PRO A 39 -8.83 2.52 -3.03
CA PRO A 39 -8.52 1.41 -2.12
C PRO A 39 -7.85 1.84 -0.81
N LYS A 40 -7.24 3.02 -0.74
CA LYS A 40 -6.65 3.56 0.51
C LYS A 40 -7.67 3.63 1.66
N TYR A 41 -8.96 3.74 1.35
CA TYR A 41 -10.02 3.84 2.34
C TYR A 41 -10.45 2.50 2.96
N PHE A 42 -9.93 1.38 2.49
CA PHE A 42 -10.09 0.10 3.18
C PHE A 42 -9.46 0.07 4.57
N TYR A 43 -8.37 0.82 4.77
CA TYR A 43 -7.46 0.68 5.91
C TYR A 43 -7.81 1.62 7.08
N ASP A 44 -9.09 1.59 7.55
CA ASP A 44 -9.43 2.01 8.91
C ASP A 44 -9.02 0.90 9.91
N ALA A 45 -9.24 1.10 11.20
CA ALA A 45 -8.87 0.12 12.23
C ALA A 45 -9.51 -1.25 11.98
N ALA A 46 -10.79 -1.29 11.57
CA ALA A 46 -11.49 -2.54 11.28
C ALA A 46 -10.97 -3.20 10.01
N GLY A 47 -10.76 -2.43 8.94
CA GLY A 47 -10.21 -2.91 7.68
C GLY A 47 -8.77 -3.42 7.83
N SER A 48 -7.93 -2.73 8.57
CA SER A 48 -6.56 -3.20 8.87
C SER A 48 -6.56 -4.52 9.63
N ALA A 49 -7.47 -4.69 10.60
CA ALA A 49 -7.63 -5.96 11.31
C ALA A 49 -8.14 -7.11 10.39
N LEU A 50 -9.03 -6.80 9.44
CA LEU A 50 -9.50 -7.75 8.44
C LEU A 50 -8.38 -8.11 7.46
N PHE A 51 -7.58 -7.14 7.03
CA PHE A 51 -6.43 -7.41 6.16
C PHE A 51 -5.39 -8.31 6.84
N GLU A 52 -5.10 -8.08 8.12
CA GLU A 52 -4.25 -8.99 8.89
C GLU A 52 -4.80 -10.43 8.94
N GLN A 53 -6.13 -10.62 8.98
CA GLN A 53 -6.73 -11.94 8.85
C GLN A 53 -6.53 -12.51 7.44
N ILE A 54 -6.75 -11.69 6.38
CA ILE A 54 -6.49 -12.10 4.99
C ILE A 54 -5.07 -12.62 4.81
N THR A 55 -4.06 -11.93 5.36
CA THR A 55 -2.65 -12.34 5.23
C THR A 55 -2.35 -13.74 5.79
N ARG A 56 -3.25 -14.29 6.63
CA ARG A 56 -3.11 -15.61 7.27
C ARG A 56 -3.93 -16.70 6.59
N LEU A 57 -4.77 -16.34 5.62
CA LEU A 57 -5.61 -17.31 4.90
C LEU A 57 -4.76 -18.24 4.02
N PRO A 58 -5.10 -19.52 3.95
CA PRO A 58 -4.38 -20.47 3.10
C PRO A 58 -4.46 -20.12 1.60
N GLU A 59 -5.54 -19.47 1.17
CA GLU A 59 -5.72 -19.02 -0.21
C GLU A 59 -4.88 -17.78 -0.55
N TYR A 60 -4.59 -16.92 0.45
CA TYR A 60 -3.84 -15.67 0.23
C TYR A 60 -2.33 -15.90 0.25
N TYR A 61 -1.78 -16.37 -0.86
CA TYR A 61 -0.37 -16.70 -1.03
C TYR A 61 0.59 -15.49 -1.00
N PRO A 62 0.21 -14.23 -1.43
CA PRO A 62 1.19 -13.16 -1.63
C PRO A 62 2.05 -12.88 -0.41
N THR A 63 1.46 -12.76 0.77
CA THR A 63 2.23 -12.51 2.01
C THR A 63 3.19 -13.64 2.35
N ARG A 64 2.78 -14.91 2.16
CA ARG A 64 3.64 -16.06 2.47
C ARG A 64 4.83 -16.16 1.51
N CYS A 65 4.58 -16.00 0.20
CA CYS A 65 5.63 -16.03 -0.80
C CYS A 65 6.64 -14.90 -0.59
N GLU A 66 6.15 -13.68 -0.36
CA GLU A 66 7.05 -12.55 -0.12
C GLU A 66 7.88 -12.72 1.15
N LEU A 67 7.27 -13.16 2.27
CA LEU A 67 8.00 -13.43 3.50
C LEU A 67 9.04 -14.54 3.33
N ALA A 68 8.73 -15.62 2.60
CA ALA A 68 9.69 -16.68 2.30
C ALA A 68 10.90 -16.12 1.52
N LEU A 69 10.65 -15.37 0.44
CA LEU A 69 11.71 -14.74 -0.35
C LEU A 69 12.57 -13.79 0.47
N LEU A 70 11.94 -12.99 1.35
CA LEU A 70 12.66 -12.08 2.24
C LEU A 70 13.54 -12.87 3.23
N HIS A 71 13.00 -13.89 3.90
CA HIS A 71 13.76 -14.71 4.85
C HIS A 71 14.96 -15.42 4.21
N GLU A 72 14.75 -15.99 3.03
CA GLU A 72 15.79 -16.72 2.31
C GLU A 72 16.91 -15.81 1.77
N ASN A 73 16.56 -14.55 1.42
CA ASN A 73 17.46 -13.67 0.69
C ASN A 73 17.80 -12.36 1.43
N ALA A 74 17.39 -12.19 2.68
CA ALA A 74 17.55 -10.92 3.42
C ALA A 74 19.01 -10.43 3.45
N ALA A 75 19.98 -11.33 3.68
CA ALA A 75 21.40 -10.98 3.72
C ALA A 75 21.91 -10.50 2.34
N ALA A 76 21.47 -11.17 1.24
CA ALA A 76 21.81 -10.76 -0.11
C ALA A 76 21.19 -9.40 -0.46
N MET A 77 19.94 -9.15 -0.05
CA MET A 77 19.28 -7.86 -0.22
C MET A 77 20.00 -6.76 0.58
N ALA A 78 20.33 -7.04 1.85
CA ALA A 78 21.01 -6.11 2.75
C ALA A 78 22.42 -5.73 2.27
N SER A 79 23.09 -6.57 1.51
CA SER A 79 24.42 -6.28 0.95
C SER A 79 24.45 -5.10 -0.01
N PHE A 80 23.30 -4.68 -0.52
CA PHE A 80 23.15 -3.49 -1.37
C PHE A 80 22.87 -2.21 -0.57
N PHE A 81 22.69 -2.31 0.75
CA PHE A 81 22.34 -1.16 1.58
C PHE A 81 23.62 -0.40 1.99
N PRO A 82 23.66 0.91 1.77
CA PRO A 82 24.78 1.71 2.23
C PRO A 82 24.91 1.65 3.77
N SER A 83 26.15 1.77 4.27
CA SER A 83 26.37 1.89 5.71
C SER A 83 25.75 3.19 6.26
N GLY A 84 25.12 3.13 7.43
CA GLY A 84 24.48 4.27 8.05
C GLY A 84 23.23 4.78 7.32
N CYS A 85 22.56 3.91 6.58
CA CYS A 85 21.38 4.32 5.79
C CYS A 85 20.08 4.35 6.60
N ALA A 86 19.08 5.05 6.04
CA ALA A 86 17.70 5.01 6.50
C ALA A 86 16.86 4.10 5.57
N LEU A 87 16.14 3.14 6.15
CA LEU A 87 15.13 2.33 5.45
C LEU A 87 13.80 3.07 5.47
N ILE A 88 13.27 3.40 4.28
CA ILE A 88 12.01 4.11 4.09
C ILE A 88 10.99 3.10 3.56
N GLU A 89 9.97 2.76 4.33
CA GLU A 89 8.92 1.83 3.92
C GLU A 89 7.64 2.55 3.53
N PHE A 90 7.14 2.27 2.34
CA PHE A 90 5.90 2.83 1.81
C PHE A 90 4.74 1.86 2.06
N GLY A 91 3.76 2.26 2.90
CA GLY A 91 2.65 1.41 3.32
C GLY A 91 3.12 0.30 4.28
N SER A 92 3.62 0.69 5.45
CA SER A 92 4.31 -0.24 6.35
C SER A 92 3.39 -1.31 6.98
N GLY A 93 2.10 -1.00 7.18
CA GLY A 93 1.21 -1.93 7.85
C GLY A 93 1.81 -2.44 9.17
N SER A 94 1.94 -3.77 9.32
CA SER A 94 2.48 -4.43 10.53
C SER A 94 4.01 -4.52 10.59
N SER A 95 4.75 -3.89 9.71
CA SER A 95 6.23 -3.95 9.57
C SER A 95 6.87 -5.36 9.64
N ARG A 96 6.07 -6.44 9.58
CA ARG A 96 6.58 -7.82 9.65
C ARG A 96 7.65 -8.11 8.61
N LYS A 97 7.50 -7.54 7.42
CA LYS A 97 8.43 -7.70 6.30
C LYS A 97 9.69 -6.87 6.50
N ALA A 98 9.54 -5.62 6.95
CA ALA A 98 10.68 -4.77 7.30
C ALA A 98 11.54 -5.38 8.41
N ARG A 99 10.92 -6.03 9.41
CA ARG A 99 11.66 -6.72 10.49
C ARG A 99 12.64 -7.78 9.97
N VAL A 100 12.29 -8.47 8.90
CA VAL A 100 13.19 -9.46 8.28
C VAL A 100 14.43 -8.77 7.70
N LEU A 101 14.24 -7.66 6.98
CA LEU A 101 15.35 -6.88 6.43
C LEU A 101 16.19 -6.22 7.52
N LEU A 102 15.54 -5.60 8.52
CA LEU A 102 16.22 -4.95 9.65
C LEU A 102 17.06 -5.93 10.47
N GLY A 103 16.58 -7.17 10.63
CA GLY A 103 17.32 -8.22 11.32
C GLY A 103 18.58 -8.69 10.57
N ALA A 104 18.60 -8.55 9.24
CA ALA A 104 19.74 -8.91 8.39
C ALA A 104 20.66 -7.73 8.04
N ALA A 105 20.21 -6.50 8.21
CA ALA A 105 20.87 -5.28 7.75
C ALA A 105 21.38 -4.44 8.92
N ALA A 106 22.47 -4.86 9.57
CA ALA A 106 23.09 -4.11 10.65
C ALA A 106 23.59 -2.71 10.23
N THR A 107 23.64 -2.42 8.94
CA THR A 107 24.00 -1.12 8.36
C THR A 107 22.89 -0.09 8.40
N VAL A 108 21.63 -0.48 8.71
CA VAL A 108 20.49 0.42 8.83
C VAL A 108 20.48 1.07 10.20
N GLU A 109 20.60 2.39 10.26
CA GLU A 109 20.58 3.16 11.49
C GLU A 109 19.23 3.84 11.77
N ALA A 110 18.42 4.05 10.73
CA ALA A 110 17.10 4.64 10.86
C ALA A 110 16.03 3.87 10.06
N TYR A 111 14.81 3.82 10.60
CA TYR A 111 13.66 3.28 9.92
C TYR A 111 12.52 4.30 9.90
N VAL A 112 11.98 4.54 8.72
CA VAL A 112 10.90 5.51 8.48
C VAL A 112 9.72 4.77 7.86
N PRO A 113 8.84 4.17 8.68
CA PRO A 113 7.58 3.62 8.17
C PRO A 113 6.61 4.75 7.82
N ILE A 114 6.03 4.70 6.63
CA ILE A 114 5.03 5.64 6.14
C ILE A 114 3.71 4.90 5.97
N ASP A 115 2.67 5.33 6.67
CA ASP A 115 1.33 4.77 6.55
C ASP A 115 0.25 5.80 6.89
N ILE A 116 -0.98 5.60 6.40
CA ILE A 116 -2.15 6.45 6.71
C ILE A 116 -2.82 6.09 8.04
N SER A 117 -2.57 4.88 8.55
CA SER A 117 -3.18 4.34 9.76
C SER A 117 -2.39 4.75 11.01
N SER A 118 -2.75 5.88 11.62
CA SER A 118 -1.98 6.50 12.71
C SER A 118 -1.79 5.60 13.93
N ASP A 119 -2.87 4.99 14.44
CA ASP A 119 -2.83 4.23 15.71
C ASP A 119 -2.02 2.95 15.56
N PHE A 120 -2.21 2.26 14.45
CA PHE A 120 -1.48 1.05 14.13
C PHE A 120 0.02 1.33 13.94
N LEU A 121 0.35 2.38 13.19
CA LEU A 121 1.72 2.79 12.94
C LEU A 121 2.47 3.16 14.23
N GLN A 122 1.83 3.90 15.15
CA GLN A 122 2.44 4.28 16.43
C GLN A 122 2.69 3.08 17.36
N GLN A 123 1.73 2.17 17.42
CA GLN A 123 1.85 0.95 18.23
C GLN A 123 2.99 0.06 17.72
N ASP A 124 3.07 -0.14 16.40
CA ASP A 124 4.11 -0.96 15.77
C ASP A 124 5.50 -0.31 15.92
N ALA A 125 5.60 1.01 15.74
CA ALA A 125 6.84 1.75 15.97
C ALA A 125 7.35 1.65 17.42
N ALA A 126 6.44 1.65 18.39
CA ALA A 126 6.80 1.45 19.80
C ALA A 126 7.33 0.03 20.06
N GLN A 127 6.78 -0.98 19.38
CA GLN A 127 7.29 -2.35 19.47
C GLN A 127 8.65 -2.48 18.78
N LEU A 128 8.83 -1.89 17.59
CA LEU A 128 10.10 -1.89 16.87
C LEU A 128 11.26 -1.30 17.68
N ARG A 129 11.02 -0.21 18.40
CA ARG A 129 12.05 0.40 19.28
C ARG A 129 12.51 -0.54 20.41
N ARG A 130 11.63 -1.43 20.88
CA ARG A 130 11.98 -2.46 21.88
C ARG A 130 12.79 -3.59 21.25
N ASP A 131 12.38 -4.04 20.07
CA ASP A 131 13.00 -5.18 19.37
C ASP A 131 14.35 -4.82 18.75
N PHE A 132 14.53 -3.56 18.34
CA PHE A 132 15.76 -3.02 17.73
C PHE A 132 16.23 -1.76 18.47
N PRO A 133 16.85 -1.87 19.68
CA PRO A 133 17.20 -0.71 20.51
C PRO A 133 18.22 0.24 19.88
N HIS A 134 18.99 -0.23 18.90
CA HIS A 134 19.99 0.56 18.16
C HIS A 134 19.38 1.33 16.98
N LEU A 135 18.14 1.02 16.60
CA LEU A 135 17.48 1.59 15.44
C LEU A 135 16.68 2.85 15.82
N ALA A 136 16.95 3.96 15.14
CA ALA A 136 16.12 5.15 15.25
C ALA A 136 14.83 4.99 14.43
N VAL A 137 13.65 5.00 15.06
CA VAL A 137 12.36 4.78 14.38
C VAL A 137 11.55 6.07 14.32
N TYR A 138 11.24 6.54 13.10
CA TYR A 138 10.55 7.78 12.80
C TYR A 138 9.26 7.53 12.01
N PRO A 139 8.13 7.19 12.66
CA PRO A 139 6.87 6.94 11.95
C PRO A 139 6.34 8.23 11.30
N VAL A 140 5.90 8.14 10.05
CA VAL A 140 5.32 9.23 9.27
C VAL A 140 3.89 8.89 8.89
N ILE A 141 2.92 9.64 9.42
CA ILE A 141 1.50 9.48 9.10
C ILE A 141 1.24 10.28 7.83
N ALA A 142 1.16 9.59 6.69
CA ALA A 142 0.94 10.22 5.39
C ALA A 142 0.44 9.23 4.34
N ASP A 143 -0.23 9.76 3.33
CA ASP A 143 -0.46 9.05 2.07
C ASP A 143 0.85 9.04 1.26
N PHE A 144 1.49 7.88 1.15
CA PHE A 144 2.76 7.72 0.44
C PHE A 144 2.66 8.03 -1.06
N THR A 145 1.45 8.11 -1.61
CA THR A 145 1.22 8.54 -3.00
C THR A 145 1.34 10.06 -3.18
N ALA A 146 1.29 10.82 -2.10
CA ALA A 146 1.31 12.29 -2.10
C ALA A 146 2.70 12.91 -1.84
N ALA A 147 3.80 12.16 -2.03
CA ALA A 147 5.18 12.60 -1.77
C ALA A 147 5.37 13.15 -0.34
N PRO A 148 5.33 12.29 0.69
CA PRO A 148 5.46 12.70 2.08
C PRO A 148 6.81 13.35 2.38
N GLU A 149 6.83 14.28 3.32
CA GLU A 149 8.07 14.86 3.83
C GLU A 149 8.75 13.88 4.79
N LEU A 150 10.04 13.65 4.58
CA LEU A 150 10.82 12.82 5.48
C LEU A 150 11.29 13.61 6.70
N PRO A 151 11.44 12.94 7.86
CA PRO A 151 11.96 13.60 9.06
C PRO A 151 13.35 14.24 8.84
N PRO A 152 13.61 15.46 9.35
CA PRO A 152 14.91 16.11 9.21
C PRO A 152 16.08 15.27 9.71
N ALA A 153 15.84 14.38 10.66
CA ALA A 153 16.85 13.47 11.21
C ALA A 153 17.48 12.55 10.16
N VAL A 154 16.76 12.22 9.07
CA VAL A 154 17.26 11.35 7.98
C VAL A 154 17.67 12.14 6.73
N ALA A 155 17.68 13.48 6.79
CA ALA A 155 17.93 14.31 5.61
C ALA A 155 19.35 14.11 5.02
N HIS A 156 20.32 13.82 5.85
CA HIS A 156 21.73 13.62 5.48
C HIS A 156 22.11 12.16 5.27
N MET A 157 21.19 11.22 5.50
CA MET A 157 21.44 9.78 5.38
C MET A 157 21.23 9.31 3.95
N SER A 158 22.00 8.31 3.52
CA SER A 158 21.66 7.50 2.35
C SER A 158 20.33 6.82 2.61
N ARG A 159 19.48 6.67 1.57
CA ARG A 159 18.13 6.13 1.75
C ARG A 159 17.95 4.86 0.93
N VAL A 160 17.31 3.88 1.55
CA VAL A 160 16.87 2.65 0.94
C VAL A 160 15.36 2.62 1.00
N GLY A 161 14.70 2.45 -0.13
CA GLY A 161 13.25 2.31 -0.19
C GLY A 161 12.83 0.85 -0.05
N PHE A 162 11.67 0.63 0.57
CA PHE A 162 11.00 -0.66 0.63
C PHE A 162 9.51 -0.50 0.36
N PHE A 163 9.00 -1.21 -0.66
CA PHE A 163 7.60 -1.16 -1.05
C PHE A 163 7.05 -2.58 -1.21
N PRO A 164 6.66 -3.22 -0.11
CA PRO A 164 6.22 -4.60 -0.08
C PRO A 164 4.74 -4.79 -0.44
N GLY A 165 4.31 -6.07 -0.45
CA GLY A 165 2.91 -6.47 -0.48
C GLY A 165 2.27 -6.48 -1.86
N SER A 166 3.05 -6.25 -2.89
CA SER A 166 2.50 -6.00 -4.24
C SER A 166 1.54 -4.81 -4.30
N THR A 167 1.68 -3.87 -3.37
CA THR A 167 0.87 -2.64 -3.30
C THR A 167 0.98 -1.82 -4.59
N ILE A 168 2.10 -1.92 -5.32
CA ILE A 168 2.27 -1.35 -6.66
C ILE A 168 1.19 -1.84 -7.65
N GLY A 169 0.66 -3.04 -7.46
CA GLY A 169 -0.41 -3.62 -8.26
C GLY A 169 -1.77 -2.95 -8.09
N ASN A 170 -1.97 -2.16 -7.04
CA ASN A 170 -3.23 -1.45 -6.81
C ASN A 170 -3.34 -0.19 -7.69
N PHE A 171 -2.25 0.24 -8.30
CA PHE A 171 -2.20 1.40 -9.16
C PHE A 171 -2.49 1.06 -10.62
N GLU A 172 -3.14 1.97 -11.34
CA GLU A 172 -3.11 1.93 -12.80
C GLU A 172 -1.67 2.10 -13.29
N PRO A 173 -1.27 1.56 -14.47
CA PRO A 173 0.13 1.59 -14.92
C PRO A 173 0.78 2.98 -14.92
N HIS A 174 0.01 4.01 -15.27
CA HIS A 174 0.50 5.40 -15.25
C HIS A 174 0.69 5.95 -13.83
N GLU A 175 -0.14 5.50 -12.87
CA GLU A 175 -0.04 5.86 -11.45
C GLU A 175 1.17 5.14 -10.82
N ALA A 176 1.37 3.85 -11.15
CA ALA A 176 2.55 3.08 -10.73
C ALA A 176 3.85 3.73 -11.21
N ALA A 177 3.91 4.14 -12.49
CA ALA A 177 5.04 4.90 -13.03
C ALA A 177 5.21 6.25 -12.30
N GLY A 178 4.11 6.93 -12.01
CA GLY A 178 4.09 8.18 -11.24
C GLY A 178 4.65 8.00 -9.82
N PHE A 179 4.23 6.93 -9.13
CA PHE A 179 4.74 6.56 -7.81
C PHE A 179 6.26 6.28 -7.85
N LEU A 180 6.72 5.44 -8.78
CA LEU A 180 8.14 5.12 -8.90
C LEU A 180 9.00 6.38 -9.12
N ARG A 181 8.57 7.30 -9.99
CA ARG A 181 9.27 8.59 -10.18
C ARG A 181 9.31 9.43 -8.90
N ARG A 182 8.20 9.51 -8.14
CA ARG A 182 8.18 10.25 -6.87
C ARG A 182 9.06 9.58 -5.82
N ALA A 183 9.02 8.25 -5.71
CA ALA A 183 9.90 7.49 -4.82
C ALA A 183 11.38 7.75 -5.15
N GLY A 184 11.76 7.77 -6.44
CA GLY A 184 13.12 8.10 -6.85
C GLY A 184 13.57 9.49 -6.41
N ARG A 185 12.72 10.50 -6.58
CA ARG A 185 13.01 11.86 -6.10
C ARG A 185 13.11 11.93 -4.58
N LEU A 186 12.23 11.23 -3.84
CA LEU A 186 12.25 11.19 -2.38
C LEU A 186 13.51 10.51 -1.85
N LEU A 187 13.90 9.40 -2.45
CA LEU A 187 15.05 8.61 -2.00
C LEU A 187 16.39 9.24 -2.41
N GLY A 188 16.44 9.88 -3.56
CA GLY A 188 17.63 10.58 -4.06
C GLY A 188 18.46 9.75 -5.04
N ALA A 189 19.45 10.41 -5.65
CA ALA A 189 20.29 9.81 -6.68
C ALA A 189 21.07 8.60 -6.14
N GLY A 190 21.12 7.51 -6.93
CA GLY A 190 21.81 6.28 -6.60
C GLY A 190 21.16 5.43 -5.50
N ALA A 191 20.06 5.89 -4.90
CA ALA A 191 19.32 5.12 -3.91
C ALA A 191 18.78 3.81 -4.51
N VAL A 192 18.57 2.81 -3.65
CA VAL A 192 17.96 1.54 -4.04
C VAL A 192 16.55 1.42 -3.48
N LEU A 193 15.70 0.66 -4.18
CA LEU A 193 14.33 0.36 -3.79
C LEU A 193 14.05 -1.14 -3.95
N LEU A 194 13.63 -1.78 -2.87
CA LEU A 194 13.05 -3.13 -2.91
C LEU A 194 11.56 -3.03 -3.15
N VAL A 195 11.04 -3.73 -4.16
CA VAL A 195 9.61 -3.75 -4.49
C VAL A 195 9.12 -5.19 -4.56
N GLY A 196 8.11 -5.50 -3.75
CA GLY A 196 7.37 -6.75 -3.84
C GLY A 196 6.32 -6.69 -4.96
N VAL A 197 6.31 -7.71 -5.83
CA VAL A 197 5.46 -7.74 -7.02
C VAL A 197 4.82 -9.12 -7.19
N ASP A 198 3.52 -9.14 -7.27
CA ASP A 198 2.75 -10.36 -7.54
C ASP A 198 2.82 -10.71 -9.04
N LEU A 199 3.24 -11.96 -9.33
CA LEU A 199 3.51 -12.39 -10.70
C LEU A 199 2.26 -12.96 -11.39
N ILE A 200 2.26 -12.94 -12.73
CA ILE A 200 1.25 -13.60 -13.56
C ILE A 200 1.31 -15.11 -13.30
N LYS A 201 0.17 -15.72 -13.03
CA LYS A 201 0.01 -17.15 -12.74
C LYS A 201 -1.38 -17.65 -13.13
N ALA A 202 -1.65 -18.92 -12.81
CA ALA A 202 -2.94 -19.54 -13.12
C ALA A 202 -4.13 -18.72 -12.55
N PRO A 203 -5.15 -18.42 -13.35
CA PRO A 203 -6.32 -17.62 -12.92
C PRO A 203 -7.02 -18.15 -11.67
N ASP A 204 -7.09 -19.48 -11.51
CA ASP A 204 -7.72 -20.11 -10.34
C ASP A 204 -7.02 -19.77 -9.02
N SER A 205 -5.68 -19.67 -9.03
CA SER A 205 -4.92 -19.27 -7.85
C SER A 205 -5.17 -17.80 -7.50
N LEU A 206 -5.26 -16.94 -8.52
CA LEU A 206 -5.61 -15.54 -8.37
C LEU A 206 -7.03 -15.38 -7.84
N TYR A 207 -8.00 -16.10 -8.44
CA TYR A 207 -9.41 -16.04 -8.03
C TYR A 207 -9.60 -16.43 -6.56
N ARG A 208 -9.02 -17.56 -6.13
CA ARG A 208 -9.13 -18.02 -4.73
C ARG A 208 -8.55 -17.07 -3.72
N ALA A 209 -7.45 -16.38 -4.05
CA ALA A 209 -6.81 -15.43 -3.14
C ALA A 209 -7.70 -14.22 -2.79
N TYR A 210 -8.67 -13.89 -3.65
CA TYR A 210 -9.58 -12.76 -3.45
C TYR A 210 -11.03 -13.19 -3.19
N ASN A 211 -11.31 -14.51 -3.22
CA ASN A 211 -12.62 -15.13 -2.93
C ASN A 211 -12.41 -16.31 -1.96
N ASP A 212 -11.88 -16.01 -0.79
CA ASP A 212 -11.58 -17.00 0.23
C ASP A 212 -12.84 -17.67 0.79
N ALA A 213 -12.76 -18.97 1.11
CA ALA A 213 -13.89 -19.74 1.59
C ALA A 213 -14.46 -19.24 2.94
N ALA A 214 -13.65 -18.56 3.76
CA ALA A 214 -14.05 -17.98 5.03
C ALA A 214 -14.77 -16.62 4.88
N GLY A 215 -14.77 -16.03 3.66
CA GLY A 215 -15.41 -14.75 3.35
C GLY A 215 -14.78 -13.54 4.04
N VAL A 216 -13.49 -13.64 4.42
CA VAL A 216 -12.79 -12.53 5.09
C VAL A 216 -12.55 -11.39 4.10
N THR A 217 -12.17 -11.70 2.86
CA THR A 217 -11.98 -10.70 1.81
C THR A 217 -13.29 -9.99 1.47
N ALA A 218 -14.41 -10.71 1.45
CA ALA A 218 -15.73 -10.12 1.26
C ALA A 218 -16.08 -9.13 2.38
N LYS A 219 -15.79 -9.47 3.65
CA LYS A 219 -15.97 -8.58 4.80
C LYS A 219 -15.07 -7.36 4.71
N PHE A 220 -13.83 -7.52 4.28
CA PHE A 220 -12.88 -6.43 4.06
C PHE A 220 -13.40 -5.44 3.00
N ASN A 221 -13.92 -5.96 1.88
CA ASN A 221 -14.49 -5.12 0.82
C ASN A 221 -15.74 -4.36 1.30
N LEU A 222 -16.67 -5.05 1.99
CA LEU A 222 -17.90 -4.45 2.54
C LEU A 222 -17.61 -3.42 3.66
N ASN A 223 -16.50 -3.57 4.39
CA ASN A 223 -16.10 -2.60 5.42
C ASN A 223 -15.95 -1.19 4.86
N LEU A 224 -15.63 -1.03 3.58
CA LEU A 224 -15.54 0.29 2.95
C LEU A 224 -16.90 1.04 3.01
N LEU A 225 -18.01 0.36 2.73
CA LEU A 225 -19.35 0.96 2.84
C LEU A 225 -19.74 1.20 4.31
N ALA A 226 -19.37 0.28 5.21
CA ALA A 226 -19.57 0.46 6.64
C ALA A 226 -18.84 1.70 7.16
N ARG A 227 -17.61 1.93 6.70
CA ARG A 227 -16.82 3.13 6.98
C ARG A 227 -17.48 4.39 6.47
N ILE A 228 -17.96 4.39 5.21
CA ILE A 228 -18.66 5.53 4.62
C ILE A 228 -19.93 5.86 5.42
N ASN A 229 -20.72 4.84 5.82
CA ASN A 229 -21.88 5.05 6.70
C ASN A 229 -21.49 5.70 8.02
N ARG A 230 -20.46 5.20 8.67
CA ARG A 230 -20.01 5.65 9.99
C ARG A 230 -19.40 7.04 9.98
N GLU A 231 -18.53 7.33 9.00
CA GLU A 231 -17.72 8.55 9.00
C GLU A 231 -18.35 9.70 8.20
N LEU A 232 -19.17 9.38 7.18
CA LEU A 232 -19.80 10.37 6.31
C LEU A 232 -21.33 10.42 6.43
N GLY A 233 -21.92 9.66 7.37
CA GLY A 233 -23.36 9.65 7.62
C GLY A 233 -24.20 9.13 6.45
N ALA A 234 -23.65 8.21 5.65
CA ALA A 234 -24.38 7.58 4.56
C ALA A 234 -25.36 6.49 5.05
N ASP A 235 -26.25 6.03 4.18
CA ASP A 235 -27.27 5.02 4.48
C ASP A 235 -27.18 3.78 3.59
N PHE A 236 -25.97 3.31 3.27
CA PHE A 236 -25.77 2.03 2.58
C PHE A 236 -26.38 0.88 3.37
N ASP A 237 -27.31 0.13 2.76
CA ASP A 237 -27.77 -1.17 3.24
C ASP A 237 -26.69 -2.21 2.90
N LEU A 238 -25.84 -2.56 3.86
CA LEU A 238 -24.72 -3.48 3.63
C LEU A 238 -25.18 -4.87 3.17
N ALA A 239 -26.38 -5.32 3.58
CA ALA A 239 -26.96 -6.59 3.15
C ALA A 239 -27.44 -6.58 1.68
N ALA A 240 -27.50 -5.39 1.07
CA ALA A 240 -27.86 -5.20 -0.33
C ALA A 240 -26.65 -5.04 -1.25
N PHE A 241 -25.44 -5.35 -0.77
CA PHE A 241 -24.22 -5.36 -1.56
C PHE A 241 -23.47 -6.68 -1.37
N GLU A 242 -22.91 -7.20 -2.45
CA GLU A 242 -22.13 -8.43 -2.46
C GLU A 242 -20.72 -8.15 -2.98
N HIS A 243 -19.74 -8.82 -2.37
CA HIS A 243 -18.39 -8.84 -2.87
C HIS A 243 -18.30 -9.62 -4.17
N HIS A 244 -17.65 -9.03 -5.17
CA HIS A 244 -17.39 -9.66 -6.46
C HIS A 244 -15.94 -9.39 -6.86
N ALA A 245 -15.11 -10.43 -6.91
CA ALA A 245 -13.73 -10.34 -7.38
C ALA A 245 -13.50 -11.30 -8.55
N PHE A 246 -12.84 -10.82 -9.60
CA PHE A 246 -12.56 -11.61 -10.79
C PHE A 246 -11.22 -11.24 -11.41
N TYR A 247 -10.64 -12.16 -12.17
CA TYR A 247 -9.44 -11.90 -12.94
C TYR A 247 -9.80 -11.32 -14.31
N ASN A 248 -9.38 -10.10 -14.56
CA ASN A 248 -9.46 -9.45 -15.86
C ASN A 248 -8.18 -9.83 -16.66
N ALA A 249 -8.32 -10.82 -17.55
CA ALA A 249 -7.20 -11.36 -18.31
C ALA A 249 -6.60 -10.34 -19.31
N GLU A 250 -7.42 -9.48 -19.90
CA GLU A 250 -6.98 -8.43 -20.82
C GLU A 250 -6.06 -7.43 -20.13
N ARG A 251 -6.45 -7.02 -18.91
CA ARG A 251 -5.69 -6.06 -18.11
C ARG A 251 -4.68 -6.71 -17.18
N ARG A 252 -4.67 -8.05 -17.09
CA ARG A 252 -3.79 -8.85 -16.22
C ARG A 252 -3.87 -8.42 -14.75
N ARG A 253 -5.09 -8.25 -14.25
CA ARG A 253 -5.33 -7.81 -12.87
C ARG A 253 -6.52 -8.52 -12.25
N ILE A 254 -6.54 -8.66 -10.93
CA ILE A 254 -7.79 -8.86 -10.19
C ILE A 254 -8.47 -7.50 -10.06
N GLU A 255 -9.79 -7.51 -10.20
CA GLU A 255 -10.64 -6.39 -9.85
C GLU A 255 -11.57 -6.80 -8.72
N MET A 256 -11.65 -5.98 -7.66
CA MET A 256 -12.66 -6.12 -6.62
C MET A 256 -13.76 -5.11 -6.82
N HIS A 257 -14.98 -5.56 -6.67
CA HIS A 257 -16.19 -4.76 -6.79
C HIS A 257 -17.15 -5.05 -5.65
N LEU A 258 -18.05 -4.10 -5.37
CA LEU A 258 -19.24 -4.28 -4.57
C LEU A 258 -20.45 -4.15 -5.48
N ALA A 259 -21.17 -5.26 -5.70
CA ALA A 259 -22.33 -5.34 -6.58
C ALA A 259 -23.61 -5.09 -5.79
N SER A 260 -24.46 -4.16 -6.24
CA SER A 260 -25.78 -3.96 -5.66
C SER A 260 -26.73 -5.09 -6.04
N THR A 261 -27.31 -5.78 -5.05
CA THR A 261 -28.23 -6.93 -5.28
C THR A 261 -29.61 -6.53 -5.74
N LYS A 262 -29.98 -5.25 -5.57
CA LYS A 262 -31.30 -4.70 -5.92
C LYS A 262 -31.20 -3.28 -6.46
N ARG A 263 -32.26 -2.78 -7.10
CA ARG A 263 -32.37 -1.35 -7.38
C ARG A 263 -32.57 -0.62 -6.08
N GLN A 264 -31.71 0.37 -5.80
CA GLN A 264 -31.77 1.16 -4.56
C GLN A 264 -31.21 2.58 -4.74
N LYS A 265 -31.48 3.43 -3.77
CA LYS A 265 -30.95 4.78 -3.65
C LYS A 265 -30.23 4.89 -2.32
N VAL A 266 -29.04 5.49 -2.34
CA VAL A 266 -28.22 5.72 -1.16
C VAL A 266 -27.95 7.21 -1.04
N ARG A 267 -28.11 7.75 0.16
CA ARG A 267 -27.73 9.14 0.48
C ARG A 267 -26.32 9.14 1.04
N VAL A 268 -25.46 9.94 0.47
CA VAL A 268 -24.06 10.07 0.87
C VAL A 268 -23.53 11.44 0.49
N CYS A 269 -22.78 12.12 1.36
CA CYS A 269 -22.18 13.43 1.11
C CYS A 269 -23.18 14.48 0.58
N GLY A 270 -24.43 14.44 1.05
CA GLY A 270 -25.50 15.37 0.63
C GLY A 270 -26.15 15.08 -0.71
N VAL A 271 -25.70 14.04 -1.46
CA VAL A 271 -26.27 13.63 -2.73
C VAL A 271 -27.00 12.29 -2.61
N THR A 272 -27.89 11.99 -3.59
CA THR A 272 -28.53 10.69 -3.73
C THR A 272 -27.92 9.95 -4.91
N VAL A 273 -27.28 8.82 -4.63
CA VAL A 273 -26.71 7.93 -5.62
C VAL A 273 -27.66 6.78 -5.91
N GLU A 274 -28.01 6.57 -7.19
CA GLU A 274 -28.86 5.46 -7.62
C GLU A 274 -28.00 4.27 -8.03
N PHE A 275 -28.46 3.08 -7.67
CA PHE A 275 -27.92 1.79 -8.11
C PHE A 275 -28.99 0.98 -8.82
N ARG A 276 -28.64 0.36 -9.93
CA ARG A 276 -29.43 -0.73 -10.54
C ARG A 276 -29.05 -2.06 -9.88
N ALA A 277 -29.90 -3.05 -9.96
CA ALA A 277 -29.52 -4.41 -9.62
C ALA A 277 -28.35 -4.85 -10.53
N GLY A 278 -27.29 -5.41 -9.94
CA GLY A 278 -26.05 -5.80 -10.62
C GLY A 278 -25.08 -4.64 -10.90
N GLU A 279 -25.44 -3.39 -10.61
CA GLU A 279 -24.49 -2.27 -10.77
C GLU A 279 -23.40 -2.33 -9.69
N THR A 280 -22.15 -2.10 -10.11
CA THR A 280 -21.00 -2.28 -9.23
C THR A 280 -20.30 -0.97 -8.87
N ILE A 281 -19.67 -0.96 -7.71
CA ILE A 281 -18.62 -0.01 -7.32
C ILE A 281 -17.29 -0.74 -7.47
N HIS A 282 -16.37 -0.26 -8.29
CA HIS A 282 -15.01 -0.76 -8.38
C HIS A 282 -14.21 -0.26 -7.19
N THR A 283 -13.64 -1.16 -6.39
CA THR A 283 -13.02 -0.84 -5.11
C THR A 283 -11.52 -1.06 -5.08
N GLU A 284 -10.98 -2.00 -5.87
CA GLU A 284 -9.54 -2.27 -5.93
C GLU A 284 -9.13 -2.90 -7.26
N ASN A 285 -7.94 -2.54 -7.72
CA ASN A 285 -7.16 -3.30 -8.69
C ASN A 285 -6.07 -4.10 -7.98
N SER A 286 -5.66 -5.21 -8.58
CA SER A 286 -4.41 -5.88 -8.22
C SER A 286 -3.75 -6.43 -9.48
N TYR A 287 -2.93 -5.59 -10.11
CA TYR A 287 -2.18 -5.93 -11.31
C TYR A 287 -1.15 -7.01 -11.04
N LYS A 288 -1.00 -7.90 -12.00
CA LYS A 288 0.00 -8.97 -12.02
C LYS A 288 0.99 -8.71 -13.13
N TYR A 289 2.26 -8.85 -12.81
CA TYR A 289 3.33 -8.53 -13.73
C TYR A 289 4.11 -9.80 -14.11
N SER A 290 4.72 -9.82 -15.29
CA SER A 290 5.91 -10.65 -15.50
C SER A 290 7.14 -9.89 -14.97
N ILE A 291 8.23 -10.59 -14.70
CA ILE A 291 9.49 -9.94 -14.30
C ILE A 291 9.86 -8.85 -15.32
N ASP A 292 9.85 -9.18 -16.61
CA ASP A 292 10.22 -8.26 -17.69
C ASP A 292 9.27 -7.04 -17.77
N SER A 293 7.94 -7.25 -17.61
CA SER A 293 6.98 -6.16 -17.71
C SER A 293 7.11 -5.18 -16.55
N PHE A 294 7.42 -5.67 -15.34
CA PHE A 294 7.68 -4.80 -14.21
C PHE A 294 9.02 -4.05 -14.35
N GLN A 295 10.06 -4.74 -14.81
CA GLN A 295 11.36 -4.12 -15.07
C GLN A 295 11.26 -3.04 -16.16
N ALA A 296 10.48 -3.26 -17.21
CA ALA A 296 10.22 -2.25 -18.24
C ALA A 296 9.49 -1.01 -17.67
N LEU A 297 8.48 -1.22 -16.81
CA LEU A 297 7.80 -0.13 -16.10
C LEU A 297 8.78 0.67 -15.22
N ALA A 298 9.62 -0.04 -14.46
CA ALA A 298 10.63 0.58 -13.59
C ALA A 298 11.64 1.38 -14.41
N HIS A 299 12.16 0.80 -15.51
CA HIS A 299 13.10 1.48 -16.40
C HIS A 299 12.51 2.77 -16.99
N GLY A 300 11.29 2.72 -17.52
CA GLY A 300 10.55 3.90 -18.01
C GLY A 300 10.19 4.92 -16.93
N SER A 301 10.50 4.62 -15.66
CA SER A 301 10.23 5.48 -14.50
C SER A 301 11.51 5.98 -13.81
N GLY A 302 12.69 5.81 -14.44
CA GLY A 302 13.98 6.29 -13.93
C GLY A 302 14.67 5.32 -12.97
N TRP A 303 14.43 4.00 -13.12
CA TRP A 303 15.05 2.97 -12.28
C TRP A 303 15.76 1.91 -13.14
N SER A 304 16.95 1.51 -12.73
CA SER A 304 17.67 0.38 -13.30
C SER A 304 17.46 -0.86 -12.43
N PRO A 305 16.93 -1.98 -12.98
CA PRO A 305 16.89 -3.25 -12.27
C PRO A 305 18.30 -3.75 -11.96
N LEU A 306 18.55 -4.16 -10.71
CA LEU A 306 19.83 -4.74 -10.25
C LEU A 306 19.73 -6.22 -9.99
N ALA A 307 18.67 -6.67 -9.35
CA ALA A 307 18.43 -8.05 -8.99
C ALA A 307 16.94 -8.34 -8.87
N VAL A 308 16.58 -9.62 -8.93
CA VAL A 308 15.23 -10.11 -8.61
C VAL A 308 15.34 -11.46 -7.91
N TRP A 309 14.60 -11.65 -6.83
CA TRP A 309 14.39 -12.92 -6.14
C TRP A 309 12.94 -13.34 -6.35
N SER A 310 12.71 -14.55 -6.82
CA SER A 310 11.37 -14.99 -7.22
C SER A 310 11.16 -16.50 -7.02
N ASP A 311 9.93 -16.88 -6.66
CA ASP A 311 9.46 -18.27 -6.55
C ASP A 311 8.43 -18.65 -7.63
N ASN A 312 8.38 -17.96 -8.76
CA ASN A 312 7.37 -18.05 -9.82
C ASN A 312 5.94 -17.59 -9.41
N MET A 313 5.69 -17.34 -8.14
CA MET A 313 4.42 -16.79 -7.65
C MET A 313 4.55 -15.31 -7.34
N PHE A 314 5.69 -14.91 -6.80
CA PHE A 314 5.97 -13.56 -6.32
C PHE A 314 7.42 -13.19 -6.67
N GLY A 315 7.70 -11.90 -6.83
CA GLY A 315 9.05 -11.39 -7.07
C GLY A 315 9.35 -10.22 -6.13
N VAL A 316 10.56 -10.20 -5.57
CA VAL A 316 11.13 -9.03 -4.90
C VAL A 316 12.20 -8.46 -5.82
N HIS A 317 11.93 -7.30 -6.38
CA HIS A 317 12.83 -6.59 -7.30
C HIS A 317 13.68 -5.59 -6.52
N LEU A 318 14.98 -5.57 -6.80
CA LEU A 318 15.89 -4.52 -6.37
C LEU A 318 16.16 -3.58 -7.53
N LEU A 319 15.85 -2.33 -7.36
CA LEU A 319 15.99 -1.27 -8.35
C LEU A 319 16.96 -0.21 -7.84
N ARG A 320 17.67 0.48 -8.74
CA ARG A 320 18.51 1.64 -8.42
C ARG A 320 18.04 2.86 -9.20
N VAL A 321 17.96 4.03 -8.55
CA VAL A 321 17.67 5.29 -9.23
C VAL A 321 18.75 5.58 -10.26
N THR A 322 18.35 5.79 -11.52
CA THR A 322 19.26 6.26 -12.58
C THR A 322 19.56 7.74 -12.38
N ASN A 323 20.79 8.15 -12.62
CA ASN A 323 21.24 9.56 -12.48
C ASN A 323 20.69 10.50 -13.56
N GLU A 324 19.74 10.05 -14.39
CA GLU A 324 19.11 10.84 -15.44
C GLU A 324 17.71 11.30 -15.00
N THR A 325 17.66 12.40 -14.25
CA THR A 325 16.46 13.26 -14.17
C THR A 325 16.89 14.70 -14.02
#